data_274a5fee1d7fa5ca2ff410810837e284
#
_entry.id   274a5fee1d7fa5ca2ff410810837e284
#
_cell.length_a   1.000
_cell.length_b   1.000
_cell.length_c   1.000
_cell.angle_alpha   90.00
_cell.angle_beta   90.00
_cell.angle_gamma   90.00
#
_symmetry.space_group_name_H-M   'P 1'
#
loop_
_entity.id
_entity.type
_entity.pdbx_description
1 polymer ?
#
loop_
_entity_poly.entity_id
_entity_poly.type
_entity_poly.pdbx_seq_one_letter_code
_entity_poly.pdbx_strand_id
1 'polypeptide(L)'
;MQSARSIAKQGFSKKFSKKRSTLAAAVLFTTPGVPMLFQGQEFLEDGWFSDDTPLDWDRAELFTGITHLYKDLIALRRNLAGNTRGLTGEHVNVHHVNDWDKVIAWHRWRYGGEGDDVIVIANFKNQAWSDYRIGFPAAGTWHCRFNSDWDG
;
A
#
# COMPACT_ATOMS: atom_id res chain seq x y z
N MET A 1 16.77 -4.99 33.49
CA MET A 1 15.92 -6.10 33.04
C MET A 1 14.58 -5.55 32.55
N GLN A 2 14.31 -5.53 31.24
CA GLN A 2 13.03 -5.05 30.71
C GLN A 2 11.95 -6.09 31.00
N SER A 3 10.77 -5.65 31.47
CA SER A 3 9.67 -6.56 31.77
C SER A 3 9.09 -7.16 30.48
N ALA A 4 8.58 -8.40 30.54
CA ALA A 4 7.92 -9.08 29.43
C ALA A 4 6.78 -8.24 28.80
N ARG A 5 6.09 -7.42 29.62
CA ARG A 5 5.08 -6.44 29.17
C ARG A 5 5.67 -5.31 28.30
N SER A 6 6.88 -4.84 28.60
CA SER A 6 7.57 -3.81 27.83
C SER A 6 7.99 -4.34 26.47
N ILE A 7 8.50 -5.57 26.40
CA ILE A 7 8.92 -6.23 25.15
C ILE A 7 7.70 -6.50 24.25
N ALA A 8 6.60 -7.00 24.81
CA ALA A 8 5.36 -7.22 24.06
C ALA A 8 4.77 -5.91 23.50
N LYS A 9 4.80 -4.82 24.27
CA LYS A 9 4.32 -3.50 23.84
C LYS A 9 5.17 -2.89 22.73
N GLN A 10 6.50 -3.10 22.76
CA GLN A 10 7.42 -2.68 21.71
C GLN A 10 7.22 -3.48 20.41
N GLY A 11 7.05 -4.81 20.52
CA GLY A 11 6.77 -5.68 19.37
C GLY A 11 5.45 -5.34 18.67
N PHE A 12 4.41 -5.05 19.47
CA PHE A 12 3.11 -4.63 18.97
C PHE A 12 3.20 -3.27 18.26
N SER A 13 3.88 -2.29 18.84
CA SER A 13 4.10 -0.98 18.23
C SER A 13 4.84 -1.07 16.90
N LYS A 14 5.91 -1.88 16.82
CA LYS A 14 6.68 -2.09 15.58
C LYS A 14 5.84 -2.73 14.47
N LYS A 15 4.99 -3.71 14.79
CA LYS A 15 4.09 -4.34 13.81
C LYS A 15 3.11 -3.32 13.22
N PHE A 16 2.49 -2.48 14.04
CA PHE A 16 1.57 -1.44 13.55
C PHE A 16 2.26 -0.37 12.72
N SER A 17 3.47 0.03 13.09
CA SER A 17 4.24 1.00 12.31
C SER A 17 4.52 0.48 10.90
N LYS A 18 4.93 -0.79 10.76
CA LYS A 18 5.12 -1.43 9.45
C LYS A 18 3.84 -1.45 8.63
N LYS A 19 2.72 -1.90 9.21
CA LYS A 19 1.41 -1.95 8.51
C LYS A 19 0.95 -0.57 8.05
N ARG A 20 1.17 0.46 8.83
CA ARG A 20 0.86 1.85 8.44
C ARG A 20 1.76 2.33 7.31
N SER A 21 3.05 1.99 7.34
CA SER A 21 3.99 2.33 6.26
C SER A 21 3.59 1.65 4.95
N THR A 22 3.26 0.36 4.96
CA THR A 22 2.81 -0.37 3.75
C THR A 22 1.48 0.16 3.23
N LEU A 23 0.53 0.50 4.09
CA LEU A 23 -0.72 1.14 3.70
C LEU A 23 -0.48 2.50 3.06
N ALA A 24 0.38 3.34 3.65
CA ALA A 24 0.74 4.64 3.10
C ALA A 24 1.40 4.52 1.73
N ALA A 25 2.31 3.55 1.55
CA ALA A 25 2.92 3.24 0.27
C ALA A 25 1.86 2.84 -0.78
N ALA A 26 0.93 1.94 -0.43
CA ALA A 26 -0.15 1.52 -1.32
C ALA A 26 -1.03 2.72 -1.75
N VAL A 27 -1.40 3.60 -0.82
CA VAL A 27 -2.15 4.83 -1.13
C VAL A 27 -1.34 5.73 -2.07
N LEU A 28 -0.06 5.97 -1.77
CA LEU A 28 0.82 6.82 -2.58
C LEU A 28 0.90 6.34 -4.05
N PHE A 29 1.13 5.05 -4.26
CA PHE A 29 1.29 4.50 -5.61
C PHE A 29 -0.02 4.32 -6.37
N THR A 30 -1.16 4.33 -5.71
CA THR A 30 -2.47 4.11 -6.34
C THR A 30 -3.30 5.39 -6.51
N THR A 31 -2.91 6.50 -5.88
CA THR A 31 -3.51 7.82 -6.12
C THR A 31 -2.96 8.46 -7.40
N PRO A 32 -3.69 9.41 -8.05
CA PRO A 32 -3.18 10.16 -9.20
C PRO A 32 -2.01 11.08 -8.78
N GLY A 33 -1.23 11.51 -9.75
CA GLY A 33 -0.05 12.35 -9.54
C GLY A 33 1.26 11.58 -9.62
N VAL A 34 2.37 12.24 -9.35
CA VAL A 34 3.72 11.64 -9.35
C VAL A 34 4.05 11.18 -7.93
N PRO A 35 4.22 9.87 -7.70
CA PRO A 35 4.60 9.39 -6.38
C PRO A 35 6.02 9.86 -6.02
N MET A 36 6.17 10.41 -4.84
CA MET A 36 7.46 10.83 -4.30
C MET A 36 7.80 9.96 -3.09
N LEU A 37 8.95 9.33 -3.12
CA LEU A 37 9.51 8.57 -2.01
C LEU A 37 10.60 9.38 -1.33
N PHE A 38 10.60 9.36 -0.01
CA PHE A 38 11.76 9.79 0.75
C PHE A 38 12.75 8.63 0.79
N GLN A 39 14.02 8.91 0.54
CA GLN A 39 15.08 7.89 0.41
C GLN A 39 15.13 6.95 1.61
N GLY A 40 15.22 5.65 1.34
CA GLY A 40 15.24 4.60 2.36
C GLY A 40 13.85 4.19 2.88
N GLN A 41 12.79 4.86 2.45
CA GLN A 41 11.42 4.54 2.88
C GLN A 41 11.01 3.12 2.46
N GLU A 42 11.54 2.64 1.33
CA GLU A 42 11.32 1.31 0.74
C GLU A 42 11.97 0.16 1.51
N PHE A 43 12.82 0.44 2.48
CA PHE A 43 13.38 -0.53 3.43
C PHE A 43 13.33 -0.05 4.89
N LEU A 44 12.43 0.90 5.18
CA LEU A 44 12.16 1.40 6.54
C LEU A 44 13.39 2.01 7.21
N GLU A 45 14.18 2.82 6.47
CA GLU A 45 15.22 3.63 7.07
C GLU A 45 14.66 4.46 8.23
N ASP A 46 15.31 4.44 9.38
CA ASP A 46 14.86 5.12 10.59
C ASP A 46 15.86 6.16 11.12
N GLY A 47 16.95 6.36 10.39
CA GLY A 47 17.92 7.43 10.64
C GLY A 47 17.36 8.83 10.31
N TRP A 48 17.93 9.83 10.93
CA TRP A 48 17.71 11.22 10.50
C TRP A 48 18.35 11.43 9.13
N PHE A 49 17.67 12.20 8.28
CA PHE A 49 18.24 12.60 7.00
C PHE A 49 19.56 13.36 7.23
N SER A 50 20.61 12.93 6.54
CA SER A 50 21.91 13.59 6.54
C SER A 50 22.56 13.38 5.17
N ASP A 51 23.14 14.44 4.61
CA ASP A 51 23.93 14.36 3.39
C ASP A 51 25.29 13.69 3.62
N ASP A 52 25.75 13.65 4.88
CA ASP A 52 27.06 13.12 5.28
C ASP A 52 27.01 11.65 5.75
N THR A 53 25.81 11.10 5.93
CA THR A 53 25.64 9.74 6.44
C THR A 53 24.95 8.88 5.40
N PRO A 54 25.56 7.77 4.93
CA PRO A 54 24.93 6.86 3.99
C PRO A 54 23.72 6.16 4.63
N LEU A 55 22.78 5.72 3.78
CA LEU A 55 21.66 4.88 4.22
C LEU A 55 22.15 3.53 4.72
N ASP A 56 21.45 2.98 5.70
CA ASP A 56 21.69 1.63 6.22
C ASP A 56 21.11 0.56 5.27
N TRP A 57 21.89 0.13 4.28
CA TRP A 57 21.48 -0.85 3.29
C TRP A 57 21.22 -2.26 3.85
N ASP A 58 21.75 -2.60 5.05
CA ASP A 58 21.47 -3.88 5.71
C ASP A 58 19.98 -4.00 6.05
N ARG A 59 19.30 -2.88 6.17
CA ARG A 59 17.84 -2.84 6.38
C ARG A 59 17.04 -3.35 5.18
N ALA A 60 17.57 -3.22 3.97
CA ALA A 60 16.93 -3.76 2.76
C ALA A 60 16.89 -5.29 2.80
N GLU A 61 17.91 -5.92 3.38
CA GLU A 61 17.93 -7.36 3.62
C GLU A 61 17.03 -7.75 4.80
N LEU A 62 17.07 -6.98 5.89
CA LEU A 62 16.24 -7.21 7.08
C LEU A 62 14.73 -7.06 6.78
N PHE A 63 14.36 -6.17 5.87
CA PHE A 63 12.99 -5.86 5.52
C PHE A 63 12.65 -6.20 4.06
N THR A 64 13.15 -7.33 3.58
CA THR A 64 12.97 -7.80 2.18
C THR A 64 11.51 -7.77 1.73
N GLY A 65 10.55 -8.16 2.58
CA GLY A 65 9.13 -8.11 2.27
C GLY A 65 8.61 -6.68 2.01
N ILE A 66 9.18 -5.67 2.67
CA ILE A 66 8.82 -4.27 2.41
C ILE A 66 9.40 -3.84 1.06
N THR A 67 10.64 -4.18 0.79
CA THR A 67 11.29 -3.89 -0.51
C THR A 67 10.53 -4.56 -1.67
N HIS A 68 10.08 -5.81 -1.50
CA HIS A 68 9.23 -6.49 -2.50
C HIS A 68 7.91 -5.78 -2.70
N LEU A 69 7.21 -5.39 -1.62
CA LEU A 69 5.96 -4.63 -1.68
C LEU A 69 6.12 -3.33 -2.51
N TYR A 70 7.21 -2.59 -2.31
CA TYR A 70 7.47 -1.39 -3.11
C TYR A 70 7.73 -1.73 -4.59
N LYS A 71 8.47 -2.81 -4.90
CA LYS A 71 8.66 -3.29 -6.28
C LYS A 71 7.33 -3.62 -6.94
N ASP A 72 6.43 -4.31 -6.24
CA ASP A 72 5.11 -4.66 -6.75
C ASP A 72 4.24 -3.43 -6.97
N LEU A 73 4.21 -2.50 -6.04
CA LEU A 73 3.48 -1.24 -6.19
C LEU A 73 3.99 -0.41 -7.37
N ILE A 74 5.30 -0.36 -7.59
CA ILE A 74 5.92 0.32 -8.75
C ILE A 74 5.51 -0.40 -10.04
N ALA A 75 5.55 -1.73 -10.06
CA ALA A 75 5.15 -2.53 -11.22
C ALA A 75 3.68 -2.30 -11.59
N LEU A 76 2.78 -2.30 -10.60
CA LEU A 76 1.36 -1.97 -10.77
C LEU A 76 1.17 -0.55 -11.30
N ARG A 77 1.82 0.44 -10.65
CA ARG A 77 1.73 1.86 -11.04
C ARG A 77 2.17 2.09 -12.47
N ARG A 78 3.21 1.39 -12.92
CA ARG A 78 3.76 1.47 -14.28
C ARG A 78 3.05 0.56 -15.27
N ASN A 79 2.06 -0.23 -14.81
CA ASN A 79 1.35 -1.20 -15.65
C ASN A 79 2.29 -2.18 -16.37
N LEU A 80 3.31 -2.68 -15.69
CA LEU A 80 4.33 -3.53 -16.33
C LEU A 80 3.76 -4.86 -16.83
N ALA A 81 2.72 -5.40 -16.18
CA ALA A 81 2.02 -6.61 -16.60
C ALA A 81 0.86 -6.36 -17.58
N GLY A 82 0.60 -5.10 -17.98
CA GLY A 82 -0.45 -4.76 -18.95
C GLY A 82 -1.89 -4.82 -18.41
N ASN A 83 -2.10 -4.98 -17.11
CA ASN A 83 -3.41 -5.26 -16.51
C ASN A 83 -3.83 -4.27 -15.39
N THR A 84 -3.13 -3.15 -15.27
CA THR A 84 -3.41 -2.08 -14.30
C THR A 84 -3.25 -0.69 -14.92
N ARG A 85 -3.59 -0.58 -16.21
CA ARG A 85 -3.40 0.66 -17.00
C ARG A 85 -4.09 1.86 -16.36
N GLY A 86 -5.20 1.69 -15.65
CA GLY A 86 -5.90 2.75 -14.95
C GLY A 86 -5.04 3.50 -13.93
N LEU A 87 -4.05 2.84 -13.34
CA LEU A 87 -3.12 3.52 -12.43
C LEU A 87 -2.21 4.53 -13.15
N THR A 88 -2.02 4.39 -14.46
CA THR A 88 -1.24 5.35 -15.27
C THR A 88 -2.07 6.56 -15.73
N GLY A 89 -3.40 6.50 -15.56
CA GLY A 89 -4.32 7.58 -15.91
C GLY A 89 -4.42 8.65 -14.82
N GLU A 90 -5.13 9.73 -15.13
CA GLU A 90 -5.36 10.83 -14.22
C GLU A 90 -6.71 10.73 -13.50
N HIS A 91 -7.62 9.91 -14.03
CA HIS A 91 -8.98 9.82 -13.51
C HIS A 91 -9.04 9.07 -12.18
N VAL A 92 -9.81 9.62 -11.27
CA VAL A 92 -10.11 9.03 -9.96
C VAL A 92 -11.53 9.36 -9.54
N ASN A 93 -12.21 8.38 -8.97
CA ASN A 93 -13.49 8.56 -8.30
C ASN A 93 -13.48 7.83 -6.97
N VAL A 94 -13.61 8.57 -5.88
CA VAL A 94 -13.82 8.00 -4.55
C VAL A 94 -15.30 7.67 -4.41
N HIS A 95 -15.66 6.41 -4.59
CA HIS A 95 -17.05 5.97 -4.65
C HIS A 95 -17.54 5.32 -3.35
N HIS A 96 -16.64 5.05 -2.40
CA HIS A 96 -16.99 4.48 -1.11
C HIS A 96 -16.17 5.13 0.00
N VAL A 97 -16.87 5.70 0.98
CA VAL A 97 -16.28 6.25 2.20
C VAL A 97 -17.12 5.77 3.38
N ASN A 98 -16.54 4.98 4.26
CA ASN A 98 -17.16 4.54 5.49
C ASN A 98 -16.30 4.99 6.67
N ASP A 99 -16.66 6.11 7.27
CA ASP A 99 -15.91 6.68 8.39
C ASP A 99 -16.01 5.83 9.66
N TRP A 100 -17.10 5.11 9.86
CA TRP A 100 -17.25 4.22 11.01
C TRP A 100 -16.30 3.03 10.97
N ASP A 101 -16.20 2.38 9.81
CA ASP A 101 -15.34 1.22 9.59
C ASP A 101 -13.93 1.60 9.12
N LYS A 102 -13.70 2.90 8.86
CA LYS A 102 -12.42 3.43 8.35
C LYS A 102 -11.98 2.76 7.05
N VAL A 103 -12.94 2.52 6.16
CA VAL A 103 -12.73 1.95 4.84
C VAL A 103 -13.03 2.99 3.78
N ILE A 104 -12.12 3.13 2.83
CA ILE A 104 -12.29 3.96 1.64
C ILE A 104 -12.01 3.11 0.41
N ALA A 105 -12.77 3.34 -0.67
CA ALA A 105 -12.44 2.77 -1.96
C ALA A 105 -12.53 3.81 -3.08
N TRP A 106 -11.60 3.70 -4.02
CA TRP A 106 -11.57 4.56 -5.18
C TRP A 106 -11.31 3.77 -6.46
N HIS A 107 -11.93 4.25 -7.51
CA HIS A 107 -11.79 3.76 -8.87
C HIS A 107 -10.76 4.61 -9.62
N ARG A 108 -9.86 3.97 -10.32
CA ARG A 108 -8.86 4.59 -11.20
C ARG A 108 -9.03 4.06 -12.62
N TRP A 109 -8.95 4.95 -13.59
CA TRP A 109 -8.97 4.58 -15.01
C TRP A 109 -8.20 5.58 -15.86
N ARG A 110 -7.80 5.14 -17.04
CA ARG A 110 -7.21 5.98 -18.08
C ARG A 110 -8.18 6.24 -19.21
N TYR A 111 -8.75 5.18 -19.76
CA TYR A 111 -9.75 5.21 -20.84
C TYR A 111 -11.05 4.52 -20.43
N GLY A 112 -11.01 3.70 -19.42
CA GLY A 112 -12.09 2.87 -18.92
C GLY A 112 -12.21 1.51 -19.62
N GLY A 113 -12.90 0.59 -18.98
CA GLY A 113 -13.18 -0.75 -19.50
C GLY A 113 -12.21 -1.83 -19.05
N GLU A 114 -12.38 -3.02 -19.61
CA GLU A 114 -11.63 -4.21 -19.23
C GLU A 114 -10.10 -4.01 -19.35
N GLY A 115 -9.39 -4.42 -18.32
CA GLY A 115 -7.92 -4.27 -18.20
C GLY A 115 -7.44 -2.84 -17.92
N ASP A 116 -8.35 -1.86 -17.85
CA ASP A 116 -8.04 -0.48 -17.52
C ASP A 116 -8.55 -0.10 -16.13
N ASP A 117 -9.78 -0.50 -15.81
CA ASP A 117 -10.40 -0.17 -14.52
C ASP A 117 -9.66 -0.83 -13.36
N VAL A 118 -9.27 -0.02 -12.37
CA VAL A 118 -8.61 -0.47 -11.14
C VAL A 118 -9.40 0.04 -9.94
N ILE A 119 -9.80 -0.89 -9.07
CA ILE A 119 -10.42 -0.56 -7.78
C ILE A 119 -9.38 -0.74 -6.69
N VAL A 120 -9.23 0.29 -5.88
CA VAL A 120 -8.36 0.26 -4.70
C VAL A 120 -9.24 0.36 -3.45
N ILE A 121 -8.97 -0.52 -2.51
CA ILE A 121 -9.69 -0.59 -1.23
C ILE A 121 -8.66 -0.46 -0.13
N ALA A 122 -8.82 0.54 0.74
CA ALA A 122 -7.93 0.77 1.87
C ALA A 122 -8.70 0.71 3.19
N ASN A 123 -8.23 -0.14 4.09
CA ASN A 123 -8.75 -0.27 5.44
C ASN A 123 -7.77 0.40 6.43
N PHE A 124 -8.20 1.50 7.04
CA PHE A 124 -7.42 2.25 8.03
C PHE A 124 -7.71 1.82 9.47
N LYS A 125 -8.66 0.89 9.67
CA LYS A 125 -8.97 0.34 10.99
C LYS A 125 -8.10 -0.87 11.26
N ASN A 126 -7.68 -1.04 12.49
CA ASN A 126 -6.99 -2.26 12.92
C ASN A 126 -7.99 -3.39 13.19
N GLN A 127 -8.78 -3.71 12.18
CA GLN A 127 -9.80 -4.76 12.21
C GLN A 127 -9.95 -5.36 10.82
N ALA A 128 -10.00 -6.69 10.72
CA ALA A 128 -10.35 -7.38 9.51
C ALA A 128 -11.89 -7.44 9.35
N TRP A 129 -12.35 -7.38 8.10
CA TRP A 129 -13.75 -7.51 7.72
C TRP A 129 -13.90 -8.74 6.81
N SER A 130 -14.74 -9.71 7.20
CA SER A 130 -14.95 -10.95 6.44
C SER A 130 -15.99 -10.81 5.31
N ASP A 131 -16.99 -9.95 5.49
CA ASP A 131 -18.12 -9.81 4.56
C ASP A 131 -18.37 -8.34 4.18
N TYR A 132 -17.28 -7.59 3.93
CA TYR A 132 -17.39 -6.20 3.58
C TYR A 132 -17.84 -6.03 2.12
N ARG A 133 -18.91 -5.26 1.90
CA ARG A 133 -19.50 -5.07 0.57
C ARG A 133 -19.12 -3.72 -0.01
N ILE A 134 -18.59 -3.73 -1.24
CA ILE A 134 -18.22 -2.54 -2.01
C ILE A 134 -18.80 -2.67 -3.42
N GLY A 135 -19.30 -1.56 -3.95
CA GLY A 135 -19.73 -1.49 -5.35
C GLY A 135 -18.54 -1.47 -6.30
N PHE A 136 -18.72 -2.08 -7.47
CA PHE A 136 -17.77 -2.07 -8.58
C PHE A 136 -18.40 -1.39 -9.78
N PRO A 137 -17.60 -0.77 -10.70
CA PRO A 137 -18.14 0.00 -11.81
C PRO A 137 -18.86 -0.85 -12.86
N ALA A 138 -18.54 -2.15 -12.95
CA ALA A 138 -19.18 -3.09 -13.87
C ALA A 138 -19.27 -4.47 -13.26
N ALA A 139 -20.27 -5.23 -13.69
CA ALA A 139 -20.37 -6.67 -13.42
C ALA A 139 -19.27 -7.42 -14.17
N GLY A 140 -18.87 -8.57 -13.67
CA GLY A 140 -17.85 -9.41 -14.30
C GLY A 140 -16.87 -10.01 -13.30
N THR A 141 -15.78 -10.54 -13.81
CA THR A 141 -14.70 -11.11 -12.99
C THR A 141 -13.65 -10.04 -12.70
N TRP A 142 -13.39 -9.82 -11.42
CA TRP A 142 -12.37 -8.91 -10.94
C TRP A 142 -11.22 -9.70 -10.31
N HIS A 143 -10.00 -9.34 -10.64
CA HIS A 143 -8.80 -10.02 -10.16
C HIS A 143 -8.10 -9.18 -9.10
N CYS A 144 -7.88 -9.75 -7.90
CA CYS A 144 -7.00 -9.14 -6.93
C CYS A 144 -5.55 -9.19 -7.47
N ARG A 145 -4.94 -8.02 -7.64
CA ARG A 145 -3.57 -7.87 -8.17
C ARG A 145 -2.56 -7.59 -7.08
N PHE A 146 -3.02 -7.11 -5.96
CA PHE A 146 -2.18 -6.75 -4.82
C PHE A 146 -3.00 -6.85 -3.53
N ASN A 147 -2.40 -7.42 -2.53
CA ASN A 147 -2.90 -7.40 -1.17
C ASN A 147 -1.71 -7.23 -0.23
N SER A 148 -1.71 -6.15 0.56
CA SER A 148 -0.62 -5.83 1.49
C SER A 148 -0.43 -6.85 2.63
N ASP A 149 -1.33 -7.81 2.77
CA ASP A 149 -1.30 -8.88 3.77
C ASP A 149 -0.92 -10.26 3.19
N TRP A 150 -0.61 -10.34 1.89
CA TRP A 150 -0.08 -11.58 1.33
C TRP A 150 1.35 -11.83 1.84
N ASP A 151 1.67 -13.08 2.01
CA ASP A 151 2.99 -13.51 2.48
C ASP A 151 4.03 -13.62 1.33
N GLY A 152 3.65 -13.25 0.10
CA GLY A 152 4.48 -13.26 -1.11
C GLY A 152 3.95 -14.22 -2.15
#